data_7bd0963dbb551cebc01f24ba3a7484a6
#
_entry.id   7bd0963dbb551cebc01f24ba3a7484a6
#
_cell.length_a   1.000
_cell.length_b   1.000
_cell.length_c   1.000
_cell.angle_alpha   90.00
_cell.angle_beta   90.00
_cell.angle_gamma   90.00
#
_symmetry.space_group_name_H-M   'P 1'
#
loop_
_entity.id
_entity.type
_entity.pdbx_description
1 polymer ?
#
loop_
_entity_poly.entity_id
_entity_poly.type
_entity_poly.pdbx_seq_one_letter_code
_entity_poly.pdbx_strand_id
1 'polypeptide(L)'
;MLRYLVSGAGAIHGKFPLRQNIFQSRRMPFYQFGEMIHLKCIPTEYWVPFICSRFEKYGKKISEAYAGRICQVVKNYSSYVQQMAWNVMVETEKEVNEESFEEGLKALLEQSSGLFIQQTEGLTTYQLNFIRLLCQGIHAGFTTQAVSETYPLGSKSNIDRIKKSLVDKEIITIEKEGIFLADSVFELWFKREMM
;
A
#
# COMPACT_ATOMS: atom_id res chain seq x y z
N MET A 1 20.79 -9.65 -5.54
CA MET A 1 21.24 -8.36 -6.09
C MET A 1 20.54 -8.14 -7.42
N LEU A 2 19.33 -7.57 -7.37
CA LEU A 2 18.60 -7.06 -8.54
C LEU A 2 18.87 -5.55 -8.58
N ARG A 3 20.08 -5.21 -9.03
CA ARG A 3 20.41 -3.88 -9.49
C ARG A 3 20.00 -3.80 -10.95
N TYR A 4 19.11 -2.85 -11.21
CA TYR A 4 18.93 -2.08 -12.43
C TYR A 4 18.19 -2.64 -13.62
N LEU A 5 17.11 -1.95 -13.87
CA LEU A 5 17.07 -1.11 -15.06
C LEU A 5 16.45 0.24 -14.67
N VAL A 6 17.28 1.15 -14.23
CA VAL A 6 16.96 2.58 -14.21
C VAL A 6 18.02 3.26 -15.04
N SER A 7 17.86 3.23 -16.34
CA SER A 7 18.45 4.22 -17.22
C SER A 7 17.40 5.32 -17.42
N GLY A 8 17.52 6.41 -16.67
CA GLY A 8 16.97 7.72 -17.03
C GLY A 8 15.46 7.95 -17.01
N ALA A 9 14.61 6.95 -16.81
CA ALA A 9 13.17 7.13 -16.68
C ALA A 9 12.72 6.57 -15.32
N GLY A 10 12.39 7.44 -14.39
CA GLY A 10 11.81 7.04 -13.11
C GLY A 10 10.49 6.32 -13.33
N ALA A 11 10.47 5.00 -13.18
CA ALA A 11 9.23 4.24 -13.18
C ALA A 11 8.43 4.59 -11.92
N ILE A 12 7.31 5.28 -12.07
CA ILE A 12 6.41 5.63 -10.98
C ILE A 12 5.42 4.48 -10.84
N HIS A 13 5.57 3.67 -9.79
CA HIS A 13 4.63 2.63 -9.42
C HIS A 13 3.55 3.24 -8.52
N GLY A 14 2.32 3.07 -8.91
CA GLY A 14 1.13 3.49 -8.15
C GLY A 14 0.40 4.70 -8.72
N LYS A 15 -0.90 4.76 -8.51
CA LYS A 15 -1.78 5.88 -8.87
C LYS A 15 -1.63 7.01 -7.83
N PHE A 16 -0.46 7.65 -7.75
CA PHE A 16 -0.27 8.80 -6.85
C PHE A 16 -0.56 10.11 -7.61
N PRO A 17 -1.64 10.83 -7.30
CA PRO A 17 -2.04 12.06 -8.02
C PRO A 17 -0.97 13.14 -8.01
N LEU A 18 -0.23 13.28 -6.90
CA LEU A 18 0.82 14.31 -6.77
C LEU A 18 2.02 14.07 -7.67
N ARG A 19 2.46 12.81 -7.82
CA ARG A 19 3.58 12.48 -8.72
C ARG A 19 3.23 12.70 -10.19
N GLN A 20 1.97 12.47 -10.56
CA GLN A 20 1.48 12.80 -11.90
C GLN A 20 1.50 14.32 -12.13
N ASN A 21 1.17 15.14 -11.13
CA ASN A 21 1.16 16.59 -11.23
C ASN A 21 2.56 17.18 -11.52
N ILE A 22 3.64 16.55 -11.04
CA ILE A 22 5.02 17.01 -11.30
C ILE A 22 5.34 17.00 -12.80
N PHE A 23 4.81 16.04 -13.54
CA PHE A 23 5.04 15.89 -14.99
C PHE A 23 3.91 16.44 -15.86
N GLN A 24 2.69 16.55 -15.34
CA GLN A 24 1.51 16.98 -16.08
C GLN A 24 1.13 18.45 -15.87
N SER A 25 1.60 19.07 -14.80
CA SER A 25 1.28 20.48 -14.52
C SER A 25 2.28 21.41 -15.21
N ARG A 26 1.76 22.35 -16.03
CA ARG A 26 2.56 23.42 -16.69
C ARG A 26 3.40 24.27 -15.74
N ARG A 27 3.07 24.28 -14.45
CA ARG A 27 3.76 25.06 -13.41
C ARG A 27 4.94 24.31 -12.77
N MET A 28 5.15 23.02 -13.14
CA MET A 28 6.17 22.19 -12.53
C MET A 28 7.40 22.10 -13.45
N PRO A 29 8.62 22.01 -12.87
CA PRO A 29 9.87 22.04 -13.63
C PRO A 29 10.02 20.90 -14.65
N PHE A 30 9.32 19.77 -14.42
CA PHE A 30 9.39 18.58 -15.26
C PHE A 30 8.19 18.40 -16.19
N TYR A 31 7.43 19.49 -16.44
CA TYR A 31 6.30 19.46 -17.37
C TYR A 31 6.75 19.00 -18.76
N GLN A 32 6.12 17.92 -19.25
CA GLN A 32 6.44 17.29 -20.55
C GLN A 32 7.90 16.80 -20.71
N PHE A 33 8.62 16.61 -19.59
CA PHE A 33 9.97 16.05 -19.62
C PHE A 33 9.89 14.52 -19.67
N GLY A 34 9.81 13.97 -20.90
CA GLY A 34 9.77 12.54 -21.16
C GLY A 34 8.37 11.95 -21.33
N GLU A 35 8.33 10.68 -21.71
CA GLU A 35 7.12 9.89 -21.91
C GLU A 35 6.69 9.25 -20.57
N MET A 36 5.39 9.34 -20.26
CA MET A 36 4.84 8.75 -19.05
C MET A 36 4.34 7.34 -19.32
N ILE A 37 5.04 6.34 -18.82
CA ILE A 37 4.66 4.94 -18.92
C ILE A 37 3.92 4.53 -17.65
N HIS A 38 2.64 4.17 -17.79
CA HIS A 38 1.83 3.64 -16.72
C HIS A 38 2.04 2.12 -16.60
N LEU A 39 2.82 1.71 -15.59
CA LEU A 39 2.98 0.29 -15.28
C LEU A 39 1.82 -0.19 -14.42
N LYS A 40 1.17 -1.27 -14.84
CA LYS A 40 0.18 -1.97 -14.03
C LYS A 40 0.88 -2.84 -12.99
N CYS A 41 0.16 -3.17 -11.90
CA CYS A 41 0.62 -4.18 -10.96
C CYS A 41 0.84 -5.51 -11.70
N ILE A 42 1.92 -6.20 -11.36
CA ILE A 42 2.21 -7.54 -11.90
C ILE A 42 1.19 -8.50 -11.26
N PRO A 43 0.43 -9.27 -12.08
CA PRO A 43 -0.51 -10.26 -11.56
C PRO A 43 0.16 -11.35 -10.70
N THR A 44 -0.58 -11.89 -9.74
CA THR A 44 -0.11 -12.93 -8.81
C THR A 44 0.45 -14.16 -9.53
N GLU A 45 -0.13 -14.52 -10.67
CA GLU A 45 0.29 -15.67 -11.50
C GLU A 45 1.74 -15.59 -12.01
N TYR A 46 2.28 -14.36 -12.16
CA TYR A 46 3.69 -14.16 -12.52
C TYR A 46 4.58 -14.04 -11.27
N TRP A 47 4.02 -13.54 -10.16
CA TRP A 47 4.77 -13.43 -8.92
C TRP A 47 5.05 -14.78 -8.27
N VAL A 48 4.06 -15.69 -8.24
CA VAL A 48 4.18 -16.98 -7.55
C VAL A 48 5.39 -17.78 -8.05
N PRO A 49 5.53 -18.10 -9.35
CA PRO A 49 6.68 -18.86 -9.82
C PRO A 49 8.01 -18.10 -9.62
N PHE A 50 8.00 -16.79 -9.73
CA PHE A 50 9.18 -15.96 -9.45
C PHE A 50 9.62 -16.09 -7.99
N ILE A 51 8.71 -15.96 -7.02
CA ILE A 51 9.01 -16.08 -5.60
C ILE A 51 9.54 -17.48 -5.31
N CYS A 52 8.85 -18.55 -5.77
CA CYS A 52 9.29 -19.94 -5.58
C CYS A 52 10.73 -20.13 -6.10
N SER A 53 11.02 -19.69 -7.31
CA SER A 53 12.37 -19.82 -7.88
C SER A 53 13.45 -19.07 -7.08
N ARG A 54 13.07 -17.96 -6.42
CA ARG A 54 13.99 -17.24 -5.55
C ARG A 54 14.30 -18.00 -4.27
N PHE A 55 13.29 -18.56 -3.62
CA PHE A 55 13.49 -19.40 -2.43
C PHE A 55 14.37 -20.60 -2.73
N GLU A 56 14.13 -21.30 -3.84
CA GLU A 56 14.97 -22.45 -4.28
C GLU A 56 16.42 -22.05 -4.47
N LYS A 57 16.68 -20.89 -5.08
CA LYS A 57 18.04 -20.37 -5.29
C LYS A 57 18.82 -20.15 -3.98
N TYR A 58 18.12 -19.90 -2.88
CA TYR A 58 18.70 -19.76 -1.55
C TYR A 58 18.61 -21.04 -0.71
N GLY A 59 18.27 -22.20 -1.34
CA GLY A 59 18.18 -23.49 -0.68
C GLY A 59 16.99 -23.62 0.27
N LYS A 60 15.96 -22.78 0.10
CA LYS A 60 14.74 -22.76 0.92
C LYS A 60 13.53 -23.12 0.07
N LYS A 61 12.43 -23.50 0.71
CA LYS A 61 11.18 -23.86 0.04
C LYS A 61 10.04 -22.93 0.47
N ILE A 62 9.20 -22.56 -0.47
CA ILE A 62 7.92 -21.90 -0.23
C ILE A 62 6.85 -22.56 -1.10
N SER A 63 5.67 -22.82 -0.54
CA SER A 63 4.54 -23.33 -1.32
C SER A 63 3.94 -22.21 -2.17
N GLU A 64 3.30 -22.56 -3.28
CA GLU A 64 2.56 -21.61 -4.11
C GLU A 64 1.48 -20.86 -3.32
N ALA A 65 0.88 -21.53 -2.33
CA ALA A 65 -0.11 -20.94 -1.43
C ALA A 65 0.49 -19.78 -0.62
N TYR A 66 1.64 -19.96 0.01
CA TYR A 66 2.33 -18.88 0.74
C TYR A 66 2.85 -17.78 -0.20
N ALA A 67 3.39 -18.15 -1.36
CA ALA A 67 3.81 -17.16 -2.35
C ALA A 67 2.62 -16.31 -2.85
N GLY A 68 1.47 -16.94 -3.10
CA GLY A 68 0.22 -16.24 -3.42
C GLY A 68 -0.28 -15.35 -2.27
N ARG A 69 -0.19 -15.83 -1.03
CA ARG A 69 -0.56 -15.06 0.18
C ARG A 69 0.30 -13.80 0.35
N ILE A 70 1.60 -13.88 0.07
CA ILE A 70 2.47 -12.68 0.04
C ILE A 70 1.90 -11.63 -0.91
N CYS A 71 1.57 -12.02 -2.15
CA CYS A 71 1.03 -11.11 -3.15
C CYS A 71 -0.30 -10.48 -2.72
N GLN A 72 -1.20 -11.28 -2.14
CA GLN A 72 -2.52 -10.83 -1.69
C GLN A 72 -2.43 -9.84 -0.54
N VAL A 73 -1.61 -10.12 0.49
CA VAL A 73 -1.45 -9.28 1.67
C VAL A 73 -1.00 -7.88 1.29
N VAL A 74 -0.05 -7.75 0.36
CA VAL A 74 0.44 -6.44 -0.09
C VAL A 74 -0.21 -5.95 -1.39
N LYS A 75 -1.34 -6.56 -1.81
CA LYS A 75 -2.15 -6.15 -2.99
C LYS A 75 -1.33 -6.02 -4.28
N ASN A 76 -0.39 -6.93 -4.51
CA ASN A 76 0.51 -6.97 -5.68
C ASN A 76 1.36 -5.69 -5.90
N TYR A 77 1.56 -4.85 -4.89
CA TYR A 77 2.51 -3.75 -5.00
C TYR A 77 3.93 -4.30 -5.09
N SER A 78 4.55 -4.15 -6.25
CA SER A 78 5.80 -4.85 -6.61
C SER A 78 6.94 -4.64 -5.61
N SER A 79 7.09 -3.44 -5.05
CA SER A 79 8.08 -3.15 -4.00
C SER A 79 7.81 -3.96 -2.73
N TYR A 80 6.54 -4.00 -2.30
CA TYR A 80 6.14 -4.70 -1.09
C TYR A 80 6.13 -6.22 -1.28
N VAL A 81 5.77 -6.73 -2.46
CA VAL A 81 5.90 -8.17 -2.76
C VAL A 81 7.35 -8.62 -2.59
N GLN A 82 8.31 -7.85 -3.11
CA GLN A 82 9.74 -8.16 -2.99
C GLN A 82 10.23 -8.06 -1.54
N GLN A 83 9.85 -7.00 -0.81
CA GLN A 83 10.23 -6.82 0.59
C GLN A 83 9.64 -7.91 1.48
N MET A 84 8.33 -8.21 1.32
CA MET A 84 7.67 -9.25 2.10
C MET A 84 8.27 -10.64 1.81
N ALA A 85 8.49 -10.99 0.53
CA ALA A 85 9.13 -12.25 0.15
C ALA A 85 10.55 -12.36 0.73
N TRP A 86 11.31 -11.27 0.73
CA TRP A 86 12.63 -11.22 1.35
C TRP A 86 12.57 -11.43 2.85
N ASN A 87 11.69 -10.72 3.55
CA ASN A 87 11.54 -10.84 5.00
C ASN A 87 11.14 -12.27 5.39
N VAL A 88 10.11 -12.83 4.72
CA VAL A 88 9.71 -14.24 4.95
C VAL A 88 10.87 -15.20 4.69
N MET A 89 11.65 -14.96 3.65
CA MET A 89 12.81 -15.81 3.33
C MET A 89 13.89 -15.73 4.42
N VAL A 90 14.13 -14.56 5.01
CA VAL A 90 15.09 -14.39 6.11
C VAL A 90 14.65 -15.17 7.34
N GLU A 91 13.38 -15.12 7.70
CA GLU A 91 12.80 -15.78 8.86
C GLU A 91 12.60 -17.30 8.66
N THR A 92 12.74 -17.79 7.43
CA THR A 92 12.57 -19.21 7.10
C THR A 92 13.90 -19.96 7.23
N GLU A 93 13.93 -21.06 7.97
CA GLU A 93 15.10 -21.93 8.01
C GLU A 93 15.22 -22.78 6.74
N LYS A 94 14.25 -23.66 6.48
CA LYS A 94 14.23 -24.58 5.32
C LYS A 94 12.98 -24.44 4.47
N GLU A 95 11.81 -24.40 5.11
CA GLU A 95 10.52 -24.33 4.45
C GLU A 95 9.61 -23.33 5.17
N VAL A 96 8.90 -22.51 4.39
CA VAL A 96 7.99 -21.52 4.94
C VAL A 96 6.84 -22.17 5.69
N ASN A 97 6.63 -21.71 6.90
CA ASN A 97 5.50 -22.04 7.76
C ASN A 97 4.78 -20.77 8.22
N GLU A 98 3.73 -20.93 9.02
CA GLU A 98 2.95 -19.80 9.50
C GLU A 98 3.79 -18.83 10.35
N GLU A 99 4.66 -19.33 11.20
CA GLU A 99 5.52 -18.53 12.07
C GLU A 99 6.47 -17.65 11.26
N SER A 100 7.22 -18.24 10.30
CA SER A 100 8.14 -17.47 9.45
C SER A 100 7.40 -16.47 8.55
N PHE A 101 6.17 -16.79 8.14
CA PHE A 101 5.34 -15.86 7.38
C PHE A 101 4.91 -14.66 8.23
N GLU A 102 4.43 -14.88 9.45
CA GLU A 102 3.97 -13.81 10.35
C GLU A 102 5.14 -12.94 10.86
N GLU A 103 6.30 -13.52 11.16
CA GLU A 103 7.49 -12.74 11.50
C GLU A 103 7.99 -11.91 10.30
N GLY A 104 7.93 -12.44 9.09
CA GLY A 104 8.25 -11.67 7.87
C GLY A 104 7.27 -10.50 7.63
N LEU A 105 5.98 -10.70 7.91
CA LEU A 105 4.97 -9.64 7.85
C LEU A 105 5.22 -8.58 8.92
N LYS A 106 5.50 -8.99 10.15
CA LYS A 106 5.84 -8.10 11.25
C LYS A 106 7.06 -7.25 10.92
N ALA A 107 8.11 -7.85 10.39
CA ALA A 107 9.30 -7.13 9.96
C ALA A 107 8.99 -6.07 8.87
N LEU A 108 8.09 -6.38 7.91
CA LEU A 108 7.65 -5.42 6.90
C LEU A 108 6.95 -4.22 7.53
N LEU A 109 6.05 -4.45 8.49
CA LEU A 109 5.31 -3.39 9.18
C LEU A 109 6.25 -2.52 10.05
N GLU A 110 7.18 -3.14 10.77
CA GLU A 110 8.15 -2.44 11.61
C GLU A 110 9.09 -1.53 10.80
N GLN A 111 9.56 -2.00 9.63
CA GLN A 111 10.40 -1.20 8.73
C GLN A 111 9.73 0.10 8.27
N SER A 112 8.41 0.11 8.15
CA SER A 112 7.63 1.26 7.69
C SER A 112 6.98 2.05 8.83
N SER A 113 6.99 1.53 10.06
CA SER A 113 6.24 2.06 11.20
C SER A 113 6.57 3.53 11.51
N GLY A 114 7.85 3.90 11.51
CA GLY A 114 8.25 5.29 11.76
C GLY A 114 7.63 6.30 10.81
N LEU A 115 7.55 5.96 9.51
CA LEU A 115 6.90 6.79 8.51
C LEU A 115 5.38 6.88 8.77
N PHE A 116 4.74 5.76 9.07
CA PHE A 116 3.29 5.70 9.29
C PHE A 116 2.87 6.42 10.58
N ILE A 117 3.67 6.34 11.64
CA ILE A 117 3.47 7.14 12.85
C ILE A 117 3.51 8.63 12.50
N GLN A 118 4.55 9.08 11.80
CA GLN A 118 4.67 10.48 11.38
C GLN A 118 3.49 10.94 10.51
N GLN A 119 2.98 10.08 9.62
CA GLN A 119 1.81 10.39 8.80
C GLN A 119 0.53 10.53 9.64
N THR A 120 0.39 9.75 10.72
CA THR A 120 -0.82 9.73 11.55
C THR A 120 -0.81 10.78 12.66
N GLU A 121 0.35 11.16 13.21
CA GLU A 121 0.47 12.19 14.25
C GLU A 121 -0.12 13.55 13.85
N GLY A 122 -0.06 13.90 12.58
CA GLY A 122 -0.63 15.15 12.04
C GLY A 122 -2.12 15.07 11.65
N LEU A 123 -2.83 13.99 11.98
CA LEU A 123 -4.22 13.78 11.61
C LEU A 123 -5.18 14.14 12.73
N THR A 124 -6.31 14.76 12.37
CA THR A 124 -7.41 15.01 13.30
C THR A 124 -8.18 13.71 13.61
N THR A 125 -8.91 13.70 14.72
CA THR A 125 -9.79 12.57 15.08
C THR A 125 -10.77 12.22 13.95
N TYR A 126 -11.32 13.21 13.25
CA TYR A 126 -12.20 12.97 12.10
C TYR A 126 -11.49 12.27 10.93
N GLN A 127 -10.25 12.63 10.66
CA GLN A 127 -9.43 11.99 9.62
C GLN A 127 -9.08 10.54 10.02
N LEU A 128 -8.72 10.30 11.28
CA LEU A 128 -8.46 8.95 11.80
C LEU A 128 -9.72 8.08 11.72
N ASN A 129 -10.90 8.62 12.08
CA ASN A 129 -12.17 7.90 11.95
C ASN A 129 -12.48 7.57 10.48
N PHE A 130 -12.16 8.47 9.55
CA PHE A 130 -12.34 8.21 8.13
C PHE A 130 -11.43 7.07 7.65
N ILE A 131 -10.18 7.03 8.11
CA ILE A 131 -9.25 5.93 7.81
C ILE A 131 -9.75 4.61 8.40
N ARG A 132 -10.27 4.61 9.65
CA ARG A 132 -10.88 3.42 10.27
C ARG A 132 -12.02 2.84 9.43
N LEU A 133 -12.90 3.70 8.89
CA LEU A 133 -13.96 3.29 7.98
C LEU A 133 -13.43 2.58 6.74
N LEU A 134 -12.41 3.14 6.12
CA LEU A 134 -11.79 2.54 4.93
C LEU A 134 -11.15 1.19 5.26
N CYS A 135 -10.49 1.08 6.43
CA CYS A 135 -9.93 -0.17 6.93
C CYS A 135 -10.97 -1.26 7.16
N GLN A 136 -12.24 -0.89 7.44
CA GLN A 136 -13.36 -1.82 7.56
C GLN A 136 -14.07 -2.14 6.24
N GLY A 137 -13.51 -1.65 5.11
CA GLY A 137 -14.07 -1.91 3.79
C GLY A 137 -15.24 -1.00 3.40
N ILE A 138 -15.47 0.09 4.14
CA ILE A 138 -16.50 1.08 3.80
C ILE A 138 -15.89 2.12 2.86
N HIS A 139 -16.09 1.95 1.57
CA HIS A 139 -15.47 2.77 0.52
C HIS A 139 -16.41 3.83 -0.07
N ALA A 140 -17.69 3.81 0.33
CA ALA A 140 -18.74 4.74 -0.12
C ALA A 140 -19.83 4.90 0.97
N GLY A 141 -20.79 5.81 0.74
CA GLY A 141 -21.93 5.95 1.66
C GLY A 141 -21.60 6.58 3.02
N PHE A 142 -20.60 7.44 3.10
CA PHE A 142 -20.08 8.02 4.35
C PHE A 142 -21.06 8.92 5.11
N THR A 143 -22.22 9.23 4.54
CA THR A 143 -23.30 10.04 5.15
C THR A 143 -24.48 9.22 5.64
N THR A 144 -24.41 7.89 5.56
CA THR A 144 -25.48 7.02 6.04
C THR A 144 -25.58 7.08 7.56
N GLN A 145 -26.78 6.84 8.12
CA GLN A 145 -27.01 6.87 9.55
C GLN A 145 -26.11 5.88 10.29
N ALA A 146 -26.00 4.65 9.79
CA ALA A 146 -25.17 3.60 10.40
C ALA A 146 -23.69 4.03 10.49
N VAL A 147 -23.15 4.70 9.46
CA VAL A 147 -21.77 5.20 9.48
C VAL A 147 -21.61 6.35 10.47
N SER A 148 -22.55 7.30 10.50
CA SER A 148 -22.46 8.48 11.38
C SER A 148 -22.61 8.14 12.87
N GLU A 149 -23.35 7.10 13.19
CA GLU A 149 -23.49 6.59 14.58
C GLU A 149 -22.23 5.89 15.08
N THR A 150 -21.55 5.14 14.20
CA THR A 150 -20.35 4.38 14.59
C THR A 150 -19.08 5.24 14.51
N TYR A 151 -18.99 6.10 13.50
CA TYR A 151 -17.81 6.92 13.24
C TYR A 151 -18.22 8.38 13.05
N PRO A 152 -18.08 9.23 14.08
CA PRO A 152 -18.37 10.65 13.95
C PRO A 152 -17.47 11.29 12.90
N LEU A 153 -18.02 11.68 11.75
CA LEU A 153 -17.33 12.39 10.68
C LEU A 153 -17.76 13.84 10.55
N GLY A 154 -18.80 14.23 11.29
CA GLY A 154 -19.41 15.56 11.23
C GLY A 154 -20.31 15.73 9.99
N SER A 155 -20.48 16.97 9.56
CA SER A 155 -21.33 17.32 8.41
C SER A 155 -20.76 16.83 7.06
N LYS A 156 -21.61 16.77 6.04
CA LYS A 156 -21.21 16.46 4.66
C LYS A 156 -20.03 17.36 4.19
N SER A 157 -20.09 18.65 4.48
CA SER A 157 -19.02 19.57 4.13
C SER A 157 -17.70 19.26 4.86
N ASN A 158 -17.77 18.72 6.08
CA ASN A 158 -16.59 18.26 6.80
C ASN A 158 -16.00 17.00 6.14
N ILE A 159 -16.84 16.04 5.74
CA ILE A 159 -16.41 14.85 5.02
C ILE A 159 -15.66 15.22 3.73
N ASP A 160 -16.15 16.20 2.98
CA ASP A 160 -15.48 16.64 1.75
C ASP A 160 -14.13 17.32 2.06
N ARG A 161 -14.02 18.03 3.17
CA ARG A 161 -12.76 18.60 3.67
C ARG A 161 -11.77 17.51 4.09
N ILE A 162 -12.25 16.48 4.80
CA ILE A 162 -11.45 15.31 5.19
C ILE A 162 -10.88 14.63 3.96
N LYS A 163 -11.73 14.30 2.96
CA LYS A 163 -11.30 13.68 1.71
C LYS A 163 -10.22 14.49 1.01
N LYS A 164 -10.47 15.78 0.82
CA LYS A 164 -9.48 16.68 0.18
C LYS A 164 -8.15 16.66 0.93
N SER A 165 -8.17 16.81 2.24
CA SER A 165 -6.96 16.83 3.05
C SER A 165 -6.20 15.49 3.00
N LEU A 166 -6.89 14.35 3.03
CA LEU A 166 -6.26 13.03 2.97
C LEU A 166 -5.72 12.72 1.57
N VAL A 167 -6.35 13.23 0.50
CA VAL A 167 -5.80 13.17 -0.87
C VAL A 167 -4.55 14.04 -0.99
N ASP A 168 -4.57 15.26 -0.47
CA ASP A 168 -3.41 16.16 -0.48
C ASP A 168 -2.22 15.61 0.31
N LYS A 169 -2.49 14.77 1.33
CA LYS A 169 -1.49 14.04 2.10
C LYS A 169 -1.09 12.68 1.49
N GLU A 170 -1.64 12.31 0.33
CA GLU A 170 -1.42 11.03 -0.35
C GLU A 170 -1.80 9.78 0.50
N ILE A 171 -2.68 9.92 1.50
CA ILE A 171 -3.13 8.83 2.36
C ILE A 171 -4.25 8.03 1.69
N ILE A 172 -5.09 8.70 0.90
CA ILE A 172 -6.20 8.05 0.17
C ILE A 172 -6.15 8.33 -1.32
N THR A 173 -6.78 7.43 -2.09
CA THR A 173 -7.07 7.58 -3.52
C THR A 173 -8.57 7.56 -3.74
N ILE A 174 -9.05 8.35 -4.71
CA ILE A 174 -10.44 8.35 -5.15
C ILE A 174 -10.49 7.66 -6.51
N GLU A 175 -11.22 6.56 -6.58
CA GLU A 175 -11.39 5.75 -7.77
C GLU A 175 -12.88 5.70 -8.17
N LYS A 176 -13.21 5.08 -9.31
CA LYS A 176 -14.61 4.95 -9.76
C LYS A 176 -15.44 4.11 -8.79
N GLU A 177 -14.81 3.10 -8.21
CA GLU A 177 -15.42 2.12 -7.31
C GLU A 177 -15.56 2.64 -5.87
N GLY A 178 -14.87 3.73 -5.51
CA GLY A 178 -14.90 4.29 -4.17
C GLY A 178 -13.60 4.96 -3.74
N ILE A 179 -13.45 5.13 -2.43
CA ILE A 179 -12.26 5.71 -1.81
C ILE A 179 -11.47 4.60 -1.13
N PHE A 180 -10.16 4.57 -1.37
CA PHE A 180 -9.26 3.55 -0.86
C PHE A 180 -8.04 4.17 -0.20
N LEU A 181 -7.40 3.43 0.72
CA LEU A 181 -6.08 3.79 1.20
C LEU A 181 -5.06 3.64 0.08
N ALA A 182 -4.18 4.62 -0.08
CA ALA A 182 -3.21 4.67 -1.15
C ALA A 182 -2.10 3.63 -0.99
N ASP A 183 -1.79 3.25 0.25
CA ASP A 183 -0.74 2.32 0.59
C ASP A 183 -1.31 1.09 1.32
N SER A 184 -1.06 -0.10 0.77
CA SER A 184 -1.56 -1.37 1.32
C SER A 184 -0.86 -1.77 2.63
N VAL A 185 0.42 -1.41 2.80
CA VAL A 185 1.17 -1.70 4.03
C VAL A 185 0.78 -0.73 5.14
N PHE A 186 0.50 0.54 4.81
CA PHE A 186 -0.12 1.48 5.75
C PHE A 186 -1.47 0.97 6.26
N GLU A 187 -2.32 0.40 5.38
CA GLU A 187 -3.60 -0.18 5.80
C GLU A 187 -3.41 -1.32 6.80
N LEU A 188 -2.47 -2.24 6.54
CA LEU A 188 -2.17 -3.35 7.43
C LEU A 188 -1.62 -2.87 8.78
N TRP A 189 -0.68 -1.94 8.74
CA TRP A 189 -0.11 -1.32 9.95
C TRP A 189 -1.19 -0.61 10.76
N PHE A 190 -2.04 0.19 10.11
CA PHE A 190 -3.10 0.93 10.79
C PHE A 190 -4.13 0.00 11.44
N LYS A 191 -4.49 -1.11 10.78
CA LYS A 191 -5.36 -2.14 11.37
C LYS A 191 -4.75 -2.77 12.61
N ARG A 192 -3.44 -2.98 12.62
CA ARG A 192 -2.74 -3.63 13.72
C ARG A 192 -2.53 -2.71 14.93
N GLU A 193 -2.15 -1.46 14.68
CA GLU A 193 -1.68 -0.53 15.73
C GLU A 193 -2.76 0.46 16.19
N MET A 194 -3.82 0.72 15.38
CA MET A 194 -4.74 1.83 15.59
C MET A 194 -6.22 1.41 15.67
N MET A 195 -6.53 0.12 15.49
CA MET A 195 -7.88 -0.43 15.62
C MET A 195 -7.98 -1.40 16.77
#